data_007d2df7273c815c4a4507b99eb286e4
#
_entry.id   007d2df7273c815c4a4507b99eb286e4
#
_cell.length_a   1.000
_cell.length_b   1.000
_cell.length_c   1.000
_cell.angle_alpha   90.00
_cell.angle_beta   90.00
_cell.angle_gamma   90.00
#
_symmetry.space_group_name_H-M   'P 1'
#
loop_
_entity.id
_entity.type
_entity.pdbx_description
1 polymer ?
#
loop_
_entity_poly.entity_id
_entity_poly.type
_entity_poly.pdbx_seq_one_letter_code
_entity_poly.pdbx_strand_id
1 'polypeptide(L)'
;GIFVVEDNPYGLLGFDKPSPNAMRAEDSENVIYLGSFSKTIASGLRIGWALVPQSLKDKLVIASESSILCPSNFTQLTIANYLTNQPWRDQIASFCEVYKVRRDAMLESLTEYFPQEATWTKPGGGFYVWVNLPPEIDTKAMMPKAIVAKVAYVPGTAFYADGFGSWSMRLSYCHPTPERIREGVKALGQVVKQEMSRRGSALN
;
A
#
# COMPACT_ATOMS: atom_id res chain seq x y z
N GLY A 1 2.39 5.75 30.59
CA GLY A 1 3.08 5.82 29.30
C GLY A 1 2.12 5.47 28.18
N ILE A 2 2.43 5.93 26.99
CA ILE A 2 1.67 5.60 25.76
C ILE A 2 2.58 4.70 24.92
N PHE A 3 2.06 3.55 24.48
CA PHE A 3 2.75 2.73 23.50
C PHE A 3 2.44 3.23 22.08
N VAL A 4 3.47 3.22 21.23
CA VAL A 4 3.35 3.48 19.81
C VAL A 4 3.39 2.15 19.06
N VAL A 5 2.47 1.94 18.11
CA VAL A 5 2.50 0.78 17.21
C VAL A 5 2.93 1.24 15.84
N GLU A 6 4.11 0.80 15.42
CA GLU A 6 4.64 1.03 14.08
C GLU A 6 4.30 -0.17 13.20
N ASP A 7 3.29 -0.03 12.35
CA ASP A 7 2.92 -1.06 11.37
C ASP A 7 3.65 -0.80 10.04
N ASN A 8 4.71 -1.56 9.79
CA ASN A 8 5.63 -1.31 8.68
C ASN A 8 5.83 -2.54 7.76
N PRO A 9 4.81 -2.95 6.99
CA PRO A 9 4.93 -4.06 6.05
C PRO A 9 5.73 -3.70 4.79
N TYR A 10 6.04 -2.43 4.54
CA TYR A 10 6.70 -1.92 3.33
C TYR A 10 8.11 -1.37 3.57
N GLY A 11 8.63 -1.43 4.79
CA GLY A 11 9.88 -0.79 5.18
C GLY A 11 11.11 -1.17 4.36
N LEU A 12 11.10 -2.31 3.67
CA LEU A 12 12.18 -2.75 2.79
C LEU A 12 11.97 -2.36 1.31
N LEU A 13 10.84 -1.74 0.97
CA LEU A 13 10.47 -1.43 -0.42
C LEU A 13 10.65 0.06 -0.74
N GLY A 14 11.80 0.62 -0.40
CA GLY A 14 12.22 1.96 -0.80
C GLY A 14 12.89 1.93 -2.17
N PHE A 15 12.54 2.88 -3.07
CA PHE A 15 13.03 2.91 -4.45
C PHE A 15 14.11 3.98 -4.65
N ASP A 16 13.83 5.21 -4.22
CA ASP A 16 14.70 6.36 -4.50
C ASP A 16 15.77 6.54 -3.41
N LYS A 17 15.48 6.07 -2.22
CA LYS A 17 16.36 6.06 -1.06
C LYS A 17 15.93 4.96 -0.08
N PRO A 18 16.83 4.49 0.78
CA PRO A 18 16.44 3.58 1.87
C PRO A 18 15.29 4.18 2.70
N SER A 19 14.40 3.31 3.17
CA SER A 19 13.37 3.73 4.11
C SER A 19 13.99 4.31 5.38
N PRO A 20 13.30 5.22 6.09
CA PRO A 20 13.76 5.69 7.40
C PRO A 20 13.95 4.50 8.36
N ASN A 21 14.83 4.68 9.33
CA ASN A 21 14.94 3.73 10.43
C ASN A 21 13.60 3.56 11.15
N ALA A 22 13.35 2.36 11.64
CA ALA A 22 12.18 2.09 12.46
C ALA A 22 12.22 2.95 13.73
N MET A 23 11.08 3.53 14.14
CA MET A 23 10.97 4.29 15.39
C MET A 23 11.39 3.45 16.61
N ARG A 24 11.18 2.13 16.53
CA ARG A 24 11.64 1.20 17.56
C ARG A 24 13.16 1.22 17.75
N ALA A 25 13.95 1.60 16.77
CA ALA A 25 15.40 1.72 16.91
C ALA A 25 15.80 2.84 17.91
N GLU A 26 14.94 3.85 18.06
CA GLU A 26 15.12 4.96 18.97
C GLU A 26 14.51 4.71 20.36
N ASP A 27 13.41 3.93 20.43
CA ASP A 27 12.72 3.63 21.70
C ASP A 27 12.17 2.18 21.69
N SER A 28 12.98 1.26 22.21
CA SER A 28 12.60 -0.17 22.32
C SER A 28 11.60 -0.47 23.40
N GLU A 29 11.42 0.43 24.38
CA GLU A 29 10.57 0.21 25.55
C GLU A 29 9.13 0.67 25.34
N ASN A 30 8.89 1.60 24.41
CA ASN A 30 7.55 2.13 24.18
C ASN A 30 7.06 1.90 22.73
N VAL A 31 7.90 1.44 21.81
CA VAL A 31 7.51 1.19 20.42
C VAL A 31 7.36 -0.31 20.17
N ILE A 32 6.20 -0.69 19.66
CA ILE A 32 5.89 -2.03 19.12
C ILE A 32 6.06 -1.94 17.60
N TYR A 33 6.98 -2.73 17.04
CA TYR A 33 7.17 -2.80 15.60
C TYR A 33 6.52 -4.05 15.02
N LEU A 34 5.66 -3.87 14.02
CA LEU A 34 5.00 -4.95 13.30
C LEU A 34 5.58 -5.05 11.88
N GLY A 35 5.96 -6.25 11.50
CA GLY A 35 6.46 -6.55 10.17
C GLY A 35 5.77 -7.76 9.55
N SER A 36 5.91 -7.90 8.24
CA SER A 36 5.31 -9.00 7.48
C SER A 36 6.19 -9.41 6.31
N PHE A 37 6.26 -10.71 6.04
CA PHE A 37 6.90 -11.23 4.84
C PHE A 37 5.96 -11.26 3.62
N SER A 38 4.70 -10.89 3.80
CA SER A 38 3.70 -10.90 2.73
C SER A 38 4.01 -9.97 1.56
N LYS A 39 4.77 -8.90 1.78
CA LYS A 39 5.10 -7.89 0.76
C LYS A 39 6.53 -7.98 0.25
N THR A 40 7.38 -8.69 0.98
CA THR A 40 8.82 -8.76 0.73
C THR A 40 9.31 -10.14 0.28
N ILE A 41 8.61 -11.22 0.68
CA ILE A 41 8.97 -12.59 0.28
C ILE A 41 7.80 -13.23 -0.48
N ALA A 42 6.73 -13.60 0.24
CA ALA A 42 5.57 -14.22 -0.39
C ALA A 42 4.31 -14.06 0.48
N SER A 43 3.26 -13.51 -0.12
CA SER A 43 1.98 -13.29 0.57
C SER A 43 1.29 -14.59 1.00
N GLY A 44 1.51 -15.69 0.29
CA GLY A 44 0.92 -17.00 0.58
C GLY A 44 1.49 -17.69 1.82
N LEU A 45 2.64 -17.26 2.32
CA LEU A 45 3.27 -17.85 3.51
C LEU A 45 2.58 -17.46 4.83
N ARG A 46 1.85 -16.37 4.84
CA ARG A 46 1.03 -15.92 5.99
C ARG A 46 1.81 -15.75 7.29
N ILE A 47 3.04 -15.26 7.23
CA ILE A 47 3.89 -14.97 8.39
C ILE A 47 4.07 -13.47 8.55
N GLY A 48 3.73 -12.99 9.74
CA GLY A 48 4.10 -11.69 10.28
C GLY A 48 4.94 -11.88 11.54
N TRP A 49 5.53 -10.81 12.03
CA TRP A 49 6.36 -10.80 13.22
C TRP A 49 6.22 -9.46 13.95
N ALA A 50 6.48 -9.49 15.23
CA ALA A 50 6.46 -8.31 16.09
C ALA A 50 7.72 -8.22 16.92
N LEU A 51 8.32 -7.04 17.00
CA LEU A 51 9.29 -6.68 18.02
C LEU A 51 8.56 -5.85 19.07
N VAL A 52 8.55 -6.35 20.30
CA VAL A 52 7.75 -5.75 21.37
C VAL A 52 8.60 -5.47 22.61
N PRO A 53 8.20 -4.52 23.46
CA PRO A 53 8.76 -4.36 24.79
C PRO A 53 8.67 -5.66 25.59
N GLN A 54 9.66 -5.94 26.42
CA GLN A 54 9.69 -7.18 27.22
C GLN A 54 8.46 -7.32 28.14
N SER A 55 7.94 -6.20 28.63
CA SER A 55 6.73 -6.15 29.47
C SER A 55 5.44 -6.63 28.77
N LEU A 56 5.42 -6.66 27.44
CA LEU A 56 4.27 -7.07 26.63
C LEU A 56 4.42 -8.47 26.02
N LYS A 57 5.64 -9.02 26.00
CA LYS A 57 5.96 -10.27 25.29
C LYS A 57 5.03 -11.42 25.67
N ASP A 58 4.95 -11.73 26.96
CA ASP A 58 4.18 -12.89 27.43
C ASP A 58 2.67 -12.71 27.19
N LYS A 59 2.17 -11.48 27.32
CA LYS A 59 0.76 -11.16 27.02
C LYS A 59 0.42 -11.38 25.55
N LEU A 60 1.33 -11.01 24.65
CA LEU A 60 1.13 -11.23 23.20
C LEU A 60 1.26 -12.70 22.81
N VAL A 61 2.12 -13.46 23.46
CA VAL A 61 2.20 -14.93 23.28
C VAL A 61 0.85 -15.56 23.63
N ILE A 62 0.32 -15.28 24.83
CA ILE A 62 -0.98 -15.82 25.28
C ILE A 62 -2.12 -15.36 24.33
N ALA A 63 -2.13 -14.09 23.92
CA ALA A 63 -3.14 -13.59 22.97
C ALA A 63 -3.05 -14.29 21.61
N SER A 64 -1.84 -14.56 21.12
CA SER A 64 -1.62 -15.31 19.88
C SER A 64 -2.10 -16.75 19.98
N GLU A 65 -1.78 -17.46 21.08
CA GLU A 65 -2.28 -18.81 21.35
C GLU A 65 -3.81 -18.86 21.38
N SER A 66 -4.43 -17.89 22.05
CA SER A 66 -5.89 -17.80 22.15
C SER A 66 -6.57 -17.55 20.79
N SER A 67 -5.89 -16.86 19.86
CA SER A 67 -6.45 -16.44 18.58
C SER A 67 -6.24 -17.46 17.46
N ILE A 68 -5.05 -18.06 17.38
CA ILE A 68 -4.63 -18.91 16.25
C ILE A 68 -3.89 -20.19 16.67
N LEU A 69 -3.80 -20.45 17.96
CA LEU A 69 -3.01 -21.50 18.61
C LEU A 69 -1.50 -21.32 18.33
N CYS A 70 -1.06 -21.57 17.10
CA CYS A 70 0.30 -21.24 16.64
C CYS A 70 0.32 -21.02 15.14
N PRO A 71 1.19 -20.12 14.62
CA PRO A 71 1.48 -20.05 13.19
C PRO A 71 2.13 -21.36 12.70
N SER A 72 1.98 -21.67 11.41
CA SER A 72 2.59 -22.86 10.80
C SER A 72 4.09 -22.93 11.06
N ASN A 73 4.53 -23.93 11.79
CA ASN A 73 5.95 -24.18 12.08
C ASN A 73 6.74 -24.44 10.79
N PHE A 74 6.16 -25.21 9.85
CA PHE A 74 6.76 -25.43 8.54
C PHE A 74 7.08 -24.14 7.81
N THR A 75 6.14 -23.20 7.76
CA THR A 75 6.32 -21.92 7.09
C THR A 75 7.37 -21.04 7.80
N GLN A 76 7.37 -21.03 9.14
CA GLN A 76 8.37 -20.30 9.92
C GLN A 76 9.79 -20.81 9.64
N LEU A 77 9.99 -22.14 9.68
CA LEU A 77 11.27 -22.76 9.38
C LEU A 77 11.71 -22.54 7.92
N THR A 78 10.76 -22.57 6.98
CA THR A 78 11.04 -22.27 5.56
C THR A 78 11.56 -20.85 5.38
N ILE A 79 10.91 -19.86 6.00
CA ILE A 79 11.37 -18.46 5.97
C ILE A 79 12.73 -18.31 6.65
N ALA A 80 12.91 -18.90 7.83
CA ALA A 80 14.18 -18.85 8.55
C ALA A 80 15.33 -19.42 7.71
N ASN A 81 15.12 -20.59 7.10
CA ASN A 81 16.10 -21.20 6.20
C ASN A 81 16.40 -20.32 4.97
N TYR A 82 15.37 -19.74 4.37
CA TYR A 82 15.55 -18.83 3.23
C TYR A 82 16.37 -17.60 3.61
N LEU A 83 16.04 -16.94 4.71
CA LEU A 83 16.72 -15.73 5.17
C LEU A 83 18.20 -16.01 5.58
N THR A 84 18.48 -17.23 6.05
CA THR A 84 19.82 -17.61 6.45
C THR A 84 20.72 -17.99 5.26
N ASN A 85 20.15 -18.66 4.25
CA ASN A 85 20.95 -19.34 3.23
C ASN A 85 20.83 -18.73 1.82
N GLN A 86 19.93 -17.74 1.61
CA GLN A 86 19.71 -17.13 0.31
C GLN A 86 20.03 -15.63 0.33
N PRO A 87 20.43 -15.03 -0.80
CA PRO A 87 20.72 -13.60 -0.91
C PRO A 87 19.41 -12.79 -0.98
N TRP A 88 18.56 -12.89 0.05
CA TRP A 88 17.23 -12.29 0.08
C TRP A 88 17.23 -10.75 -0.06
N ARG A 89 18.33 -10.08 0.34
CA ARG A 89 18.46 -8.63 0.17
C ARG A 89 18.58 -8.24 -1.29
N ASP A 90 19.32 -9.02 -2.09
CA ASP A 90 19.47 -8.81 -3.53
C ASP A 90 18.12 -9.07 -4.23
N GLN A 91 17.37 -10.06 -3.75
CA GLN A 91 16.01 -10.32 -4.23
C GLN A 91 15.09 -9.13 -3.96
N ILE A 92 15.13 -8.52 -2.76
CA ILE A 92 14.34 -7.32 -2.45
C ILE A 92 14.79 -6.14 -3.30
N ALA A 93 16.09 -5.95 -3.52
CA ALA A 93 16.60 -4.90 -4.39
C ALA A 93 16.05 -5.05 -5.82
N SER A 94 16.02 -6.29 -6.36
CA SER A 94 15.44 -6.55 -7.69
C SER A 94 13.93 -6.24 -7.74
N PHE A 95 13.19 -6.50 -6.66
CA PHE A 95 11.77 -6.11 -6.57
C PHE A 95 11.60 -4.59 -6.55
N CYS A 96 12.45 -3.87 -5.82
CA CYS A 96 12.42 -2.42 -5.78
C CYS A 96 12.59 -1.80 -7.17
N GLU A 97 13.51 -2.33 -7.99
CA GLU A 97 13.70 -1.88 -9.38
C GLU A 97 12.42 -2.08 -10.22
N VAL A 98 11.80 -3.26 -10.13
CA VAL A 98 10.55 -3.55 -10.84
C VAL A 98 9.42 -2.61 -10.40
N TYR A 99 9.26 -2.39 -9.10
CA TYR A 99 8.21 -1.52 -8.56
C TYR A 99 8.47 -0.04 -8.87
N LYS A 100 9.73 0.38 -8.91
CA LYS A 100 10.10 1.73 -9.31
C LYS A 100 9.63 2.04 -10.74
N VAL A 101 9.94 1.16 -11.69
CA VAL A 101 9.51 1.33 -13.10
C VAL A 101 7.98 1.41 -13.21
N ARG A 102 7.25 0.59 -12.45
CA ARG A 102 5.79 0.61 -12.42
C ARG A 102 5.23 1.88 -11.78
N ARG A 103 5.83 2.33 -10.66
CA ARG A 103 5.48 3.61 -10.01
C ARG A 103 5.67 4.77 -10.98
N ASP A 104 6.80 4.82 -11.68
CA ASP A 104 7.13 5.90 -12.61
C ASP A 104 6.12 5.93 -13.76
N ALA A 105 5.79 4.79 -14.35
CA ALA A 105 4.74 4.68 -15.36
C ALA A 105 3.36 5.16 -14.84
N MET A 106 3.02 4.89 -13.57
CA MET A 106 1.79 5.40 -12.95
C MET A 106 1.82 6.92 -12.83
N LEU A 107 2.90 7.51 -12.32
CA LEU A 107 3.01 8.95 -12.11
C LEU A 107 3.04 9.72 -13.44
N GLU A 108 3.76 9.25 -14.44
CA GLU A 108 3.77 9.78 -15.80
C GLU A 108 2.36 9.78 -16.39
N SER A 109 1.67 8.65 -16.30
CA SER A 109 0.32 8.50 -16.84
C SER A 109 -0.72 9.37 -16.13
N LEU A 110 -0.60 9.54 -14.82
CA LEU A 110 -1.45 10.47 -14.07
C LEU A 110 -1.23 11.91 -14.56
N THR A 111 0.01 12.31 -14.78
CA THR A 111 0.35 13.64 -15.31
C THR A 111 -0.22 13.84 -16.73
N GLU A 112 -0.21 12.81 -17.57
CA GLU A 112 -0.67 12.91 -18.97
C GLU A 112 -2.19 12.88 -19.09
N TYR A 113 -2.88 12.02 -18.34
CA TYR A 113 -4.29 11.70 -18.60
C TYR A 113 -5.28 12.29 -17.59
N PHE A 114 -4.87 12.61 -16.38
CA PHE A 114 -5.76 13.15 -15.36
C PHE A 114 -6.01 14.66 -15.53
N PRO A 115 -7.12 15.19 -15.02
CA PRO A 115 -7.40 16.62 -15.04
C PRO A 115 -6.40 17.38 -14.13
N GLN A 116 -6.18 18.66 -14.43
CA GLN A 116 -5.21 19.50 -13.70
C GLN A 116 -5.60 19.74 -12.24
N GLU A 117 -6.88 19.65 -11.94
CA GLU A 117 -7.43 19.79 -10.59
C GLU A 117 -7.15 18.58 -9.68
N ALA A 118 -6.78 17.45 -10.27
CA ALA A 118 -6.40 16.26 -9.50
C ALA A 118 -4.99 16.39 -8.92
N THR A 119 -4.81 15.91 -7.71
CA THR A 119 -3.51 15.83 -7.05
C THR A 119 -3.19 14.41 -6.63
N TRP A 120 -1.91 14.08 -6.48
CA TRP A 120 -1.51 12.74 -6.05
C TRP A 120 -0.18 12.76 -5.31
N THR A 121 0.01 11.73 -4.49
CA THR A 121 1.28 11.49 -3.81
C THR A 121 2.35 11.00 -4.80
N LYS A 122 3.61 11.30 -4.50
CA LYS A 122 4.78 10.78 -5.23
C LYS A 122 5.56 9.86 -4.28
N PRO A 123 5.15 8.58 -4.12
CA PRO A 123 5.75 7.69 -3.15
C PRO A 123 7.17 7.30 -3.57
N GLY A 124 8.11 7.36 -2.60
CA GLY A 124 9.47 6.85 -2.77
C GLY A 124 9.61 5.35 -2.56
N GLY A 125 8.50 4.62 -2.37
CA GLY A 125 8.45 3.18 -2.12
C GLY A 125 7.02 2.65 -1.98
N GLY A 126 6.87 1.38 -1.63
CA GLY A 126 5.58 0.72 -1.43
C GLY A 126 4.87 0.36 -2.73
N PHE A 127 3.53 0.34 -2.72
CA PHE A 127 2.71 -0.23 -3.80
C PHE A 127 1.63 0.70 -4.33
N TYR A 128 1.46 1.91 -3.75
CA TYR A 128 0.26 2.70 -3.95
C TYR A 128 0.56 4.16 -4.22
N VAL A 129 -0.29 4.76 -5.06
CA VAL A 129 -0.44 6.21 -5.19
C VAL A 129 -1.79 6.59 -4.61
N TRP A 130 -1.83 7.62 -3.78
CA TRP A 130 -3.05 8.24 -3.30
C TRP A 130 -3.39 9.42 -4.20
N VAL A 131 -4.59 9.40 -4.75
CA VAL A 131 -5.09 10.42 -5.68
C VAL A 131 -6.27 11.15 -5.04
N ASN A 132 -6.27 12.47 -5.13
CA ASN A 132 -7.39 13.32 -4.76
C ASN A 132 -7.97 13.98 -6.01
N LEU A 133 -9.26 13.88 -6.18
CA LEU A 133 -10.06 14.58 -7.18
C LEU A 133 -10.69 15.83 -6.53
N PRO A 134 -11.34 16.72 -7.30
CA PRO A 134 -12.16 17.78 -6.73
C PRO A 134 -13.21 17.25 -5.75
N PRO A 135 -13.51 17.96 -4.65
CA PRO A 135 -14.36 17.46 -3.54
C PRO A 135 -15.79 17.05 -3.94
N GLU A 136 -16.29 17.58 -5.05
CA GLU A 136 -17.61 17.26 -5.60
C GLU A 136 -17.67 15.87 -6.27
N ILE A 137 -16.52 15.21 -6.52
CA ILE A 137 -16.47 13.89 -7.12
C ILE A 137 -16.52 12.82 -6.03
N ASP A 138 -17.49 11.95 -6.10
CA ASP A 138 -17.57 10.76 -5.23
C ASP A 138 -16.95 9.55 -5.94
N THR A 139 -15.77 9.15 -5.51
CA THR A 139 -15.03 8.03 -6.07
C THR A 139 -15.73 6.69 -5.85
N LYS A 140 -16.50 6.54 -4.76
CA LYS A 140 -17.28 5.32 -4.52
C LYS A 140 -18.45 5.22 -5.50
N ALA A 141 -19.16 6.30 -5.74
CA ALA A 141 -20.25 6.36 -6.73
C ALA A 141 -19.71 6.21 -8.18
N MET A 142 -18.49 6.68 -8.46
CA MET A 142 -17.85 6.58 -9.77
C MET A 142 -17.32 5.15 -10.07
N MET A 143 -17.05 4.33 -9.04
CA MET A 143 -16.40 3.03 -9.19
C MET A 143 -17.05 2.08 -10.21
N PRO A 144 -18.40 1.94 -10.29
CA PRO A 144 -19.02 1.10 -11.32
C PRO A 144 -18.63 1.47 -12.74
N LYS A 145 -18.47 2.77 -13.04
CA LYS A 145 -18.04 3.26 -14.37
C LYS A 145 -16.58 2.90 -14.66
N ALA A 146 -15.72 2.99 -13.64
CA ALA A 146 -14.33 2.56 -13.77
C ALA A 146 -14.21 1.04 -13.98
N ILE A 147 -15.05 0.23 -13.33
CA ILE A 147 -15.11 -1.23 -13.54
C ILE A 147 -15.52 -1.55 -14.99
N VAL A 148 -16.50 -0.84 -15.54
CA VAL A 148 -16.87 -0.98 -16.98
C VAL A 148 -15.67 -0.63 -17.87
N ALA A 149 -14.88 0.37 -17.51
CA ALA A 149 -13.64 0.73 -18.18
C ALA A 149 -12.45 -0.20 -17.85
N LYS A 150 -12.70 -1.33 -17.16
CA LYS A 150 -11.73 -2.36 -16.75
C LYS A 150 -10.63 -1.86 -15.81
N VAL A 151 -10.95 -0.88 -14.98
CA VAL A 151 -10.06 -0.34 -13.96
C VAL A 151 -10.72 -0.46 -12.59
N ALA A 152 -9.99 -1.03 -11.63
CA ALA A 152 -10.38 -1.09 -10.22
C ALA A 152 -9.45 -0.22 -9.38
N TYR A 153 -10.00 0.43 -8.37
CA TYR A 153 -9.29 1.18 -7.34
C TYR A 153 -9.97 1.00 -5.99
N VAL A 154 -9.37 1.49 -4.92
CA VAL A 154 -10.03 1.51 -3.62
C VAL A 154 -10.47 2.95 -3.31
N PRO A 155 -11.79 3.22 -3.14
CA PRO A 155 -12.29 4.55 -2.78
C PRO A 155 -11.72 5.01 -1.44
N GLY A 156 -11.49 6.31 -1.32
CA GLY A 156 -10.87 6.90 -0.13
C GLY A 156 -11.66 6.69 1.16
N THR A 157 -12.99 6.63 1.07
CA THR A 157 -13.88 6.37 2.22
C THR A 157 -13.56 5.07 2.98
N ALA A 158 -12.87 4.12 2.35
CA ALA A 158 -12.42 2.90 3.00
C ALA A 158 -11.26 3.12 4.01
N PHE A 159 -10.66 4.31 4.04
CA PHE A 159 -9.48 4.64 4.85
C PHE A 159 -9.74 5.69 5.93
N TYR A 160 -10.94 6.23 5.99
CA TYR A 160 -11.35 7.24 6.97
C TYR A 160 -12.41 6.68 7.91
N ALA A 161 -12.18 6.80 9.21
CA ALA A 161 -13.13 6.31 10.23
C ALA A 161 -14.43 7.11 10.30
N ASP A 162 -14.40 8.35 9.86
CA ASP A 162 -15.50 9.32 9.87
C ASP A 162 -16.26 9.43 8.54
N GLY A 163 -15.91 8.58 7.56
CA GLY A 163 -16.52 8.58 6.22
C GLY A 163 -16.01 9.68 5.28
N PHE A 164 -15.02 10.45 5.68
CA PHE A 164 -14.33 11.41 4.82
C PHE A 164 -13.64 10.74 3.62
N GLY A 165 -13.04 11.53 2.73
CA GLY A 165 -12.25 11.04 1.60
C GLY A 165 -13.08 10.52 0.43
N SER A 166 -14.35 10.93 0.29
CA SER A 166 -15.21 10.54 -0.84
C SER A 166 -14.61 10.88 -2.19
N TRP A 167 -13.81 11.96 -2.27
CA TRP A 167 -13.13 12.43 -3.49
C TRP A 167 -11.75 11.79 -3.70
N SER A 168 -11.30 10.95 -2.80
CA SER A 168 -9.98 10.33 -2.86
C SER A 168 -10.07 8.89 -3.34
N MET A 169 -8.96 8.36 -3.89
CA MET A 169 -8.82 6.95 -4.24
C MET A 169 -7.38 6.49 -4.11
N ARG A 170 -7.21 5.20 -3.84
CA ARG A 170 -5.91 4.53 -3.83
C ARG A 170 -5.72 3.70 -5.09
N LEU A 171 -4.69 3.99 -5.87
CA LEU A 171 -4.27 3.22 -7.03
C LEU A 171 -3.10 2.32 -6.69
N SER A 172 -3.11 1.09 -7.24
CA SER A 172 -2.03 0.12 -7.05
C SER A 172 -1.23 -0.07 -8.33
N TYR A 173 0.10 -0.06 -8.22
CA TYR A 173 1.03 -0.37 -9.30
C TYR A 173 1.82 -1.68 -9.08
N CYS A 174 1.49 -2.45 -8.05
CA CYS A 174 2.33 -3.58 -7.65
C CYS A 174 2.26 -4.79 -8.61
N HIS A 175 1.19 -4.96 -9.38
CA HIS A 175 0.99 -6.16 -10.21
C HIS A 175 1.05 -5.90 -11.73
N PRO A 176 0.39 -4.87 -12.30
CA PRO A 176 0.33 -4.69 -13.75
C PRO A 176 1.71 -4.30 -14.33
N THR A 177 1.92 -4.62 -15.60
CA THR A 177 3.07 -4.10 -16.36
C THR A 177 2.95 -2.59 -16.58
N PRO A 178 4.05 -1.88 -16.88
CA PRO A 178 4.00 -0.44 -17.18
C PRO A 178 3.00 -0.09 -18.30
N GLU A 179 2.88 -0.92 -19.34
CA GLU A 179 1.94 -0.74 -20.46
C GLU A 179 0.49 -0.82 -19.96
N ARG A 180 0.18 -1.85 -19.15
CA ARG A 180 -1.15 -2.02 -18.56
C ARG A 180 -1.50 -0.90 -17.57
N ILE A 181 -0.50 -0.36 -16.88
CA ILE A 181 -0.68 0.82 -16.01
C ILE A 181 -1.08 2.02 -16.86
N ARG A 182 -0.36 2.31 -17.95
CA ARG A 182 -0.67 3.43 -18.86
C ARG A 182 -2.07 3.31 -19.46
N GLU A 183 -2.43 2.12 -19.94
CA GLU A 183 -3.78 1.86 -20.48
C GLU A 183 -4.86 2.10 -19.41
N GLY A 184 -4.68 1.55 -18.21
CA GLY A 184 -5.64 1.66 -17.12
C GLY A 184 -5.80 3.11 -16.64
N VAL A 185 -4.70 3.83 -16.46
CA VAL A 185 -4.74 5.24 -16.02
C VAL A 185 -5.36 6.14 -17.08
N LYS A 186 -5.09 5.88 -18.37
CA LYS A 186 -5.76 6.59 -19.49
C LYS A 186 -7.27 6.36 -19.47
N ALA A 187 -7.71 5.11 -19.32
CA ALA A 187 -9.13 4.78 -19.24
C ALA A 187 -9.80 5.41 -18.00
N LEU A 188 -9.13 5.36 -16.85
CA LEU A 188 -9.65 5.99 -15.63
C LEU A 188 -9.72 7.51 -15.75
N GLY A 189 -8.70 8.15 -16.36
CA GLY A 189 -8.70 9.59 -16.61
C GLY A 189 -9.88 10.04 -17.48
N GLN A 190 -10.29 9.24 -18.47
CA GLN A 190 -11.50 9.49 -19.27
C GLN A 190 -12.77 9.42 -18.41
N VAL A 191 -12.88 8.43 -17.52
CA VAL A 191 -14.02 8.30 -16.61
C VAL A 191 -14.10 9.52 -15.68
N VAL A 192 -12.97 9.94 -15.11
CA VAL A 192 -12.89 11.12 -14.22
C VAL A 192 -13.34 12.38 -14.95
N LYS A 193 -12.82 12.64 -16.15
CA LYS A 193 -13.19 13.82 -16.97
C LYS A 193 -14.68 13.83 -17.31
N GLN A 194 -15.26 12.68 -17.65
CA GLN A 194 -16.70 12.56 -17.91
C GLN A 194 -17.53 12.84 -16.65
N GLU A 195 -17.08 12.39 -15.48
CA GLU A 195 -17.79 12.63 -14.22
C GLU A 195 -17.75 14.12 -13.85
N MET A 196 -16.63 14.78 -14.01
CA MET A 196 -16.48 16.22 -13.80
C MET A 196 -17.38 17.03 -14.73
N SER A 197 -17.41 16.71 -16.03
CA SER A 197 -18.27 17.40 -17.03
C SER A 197 -19.75 17.26 -16.72
N ARG A 198 -20.21 16.10 -16.27
CA ARG A 198 -21.61 15.88 -15.87
C ARG A 198 -22.04 16.73 -14.70
N ARG A 199 -21.17 16.94 -13.72
CA ARG A 199 -21.47 17.75 -12.54
C ARG A 199 -21.38 19.24 -12.84
N GLY A 200 -20.47 19.69 -13.68
CA GLY A 200 -20.45 21.08 -14.15
C GLY A 200 -21.70 21.47 -14.93
N SER A 201 -22.31 20.52 -15.65
CA SER A 201 -23.61 20.76 -16.35
C SER A 201 -24.82 20.71 -15.45
N ALA A 202 -24.72 20.15 -14.24
CA ALA A 202 -25.83 20.09 -13.29
C ALA A 202 -25.88 21.31 -12.34
N LEU A 203 -24.87 22.16 -12.36
CA LEU A 203 -24.74 23.39 -11.55
C LEU A 203 -25.08 24.67 -12.34
N ASN A 204 -25.29 24.53 -13.66
CA ASN A 204 -25.77 25.58 -14.57
C ASN A 204 -27.23 25.31 -14.96
#